data_1fa094765305de0257911349851d17a2
#
_entry.id   1fa094765305de0257911349851d17a2
#
_cell.length_a   1.000
_cell.length_b   1.000
_cell.length_c   1.000
_cell.angle_alpha   90.00
_cell.angle_beta   90.00
_cell.angle_gamma   90.00
#
_symmetry.space_group_name_H-M   'P 1'
#
loop_
_entity.id
_entity.type
_entity.pdbx_description
1 polymer ?
#
loop_
_entity_poly.entity_id
_entity_poly.type
_entity_poly.pdbx_seq_one_letter_code
_entity_poly.pdbx_strand_id
1 'polypeptide(L)'
;NGTVTHVRDGDTIEVNGVAVRLSALDCPENGTRQGNKATRIAKQFKGSLARCELTGAKTYNRLVGYCSVGGSDFGLYMMQNSSCKVWPKYDVWNRY
;
A
#
# COMPACT_ATOMS: atom_id res chain seq x y z
N ASN A 1 12.45 7.62 0.40
CA ASN A 1 11.61 8.60 -0.31
C ASN A 1 11.73 8.36 -1.81
N GLY A 2 10.67 8.56 -2.51
CA GLY A 2 10.68 8.40 -3.97
C GLY A 2 9.33 8.72 -4.57
N THR A 3 9.16 8.29 -5.81
CA THR A 3 7.92 8.49 -6.56
C THR A 3 7.26 7.15 -6.78
N VAL A 4 5.93 7.11 -6.66
CA VAL A 4 5.17 5.91 -7.02
C VAL A 4 5.28 5.70 -8.52
N THR A 5 6.02 4.68 -8.92
CA THR A 5 6.28 4.40 -10.34
C THR A 5 5.29 3.39 -10.92
N HIS A 6 4.68 2.58 -10.06
CA HIS A 6 3.71 1.57 -10.49
C HIS A 6 2.83 1.17 -9.30
N VAL A 7 1.62 0.75 -9.57
CA VAL A 7 0.70 0.18 -8.58
C VAL A 7 0.35 -1.23 -9.02
N ARG A 8 0.72 -2.22 -8.21
CA ARG A 8 0.40 -3.62 -8.49
C ARG A 8 -1.05 -3.94 -8.12
N ASP A 9 -1.44 -3.52 -6.91
CA ASP A 9 -2.79 -3.67 -6.39
C ASP A 9 -3.00 -2.71 -5.22
N GLY A 10 -4.09 -2.88 -4.47
CA GLY A 10 -4.45 -1.95 -3.41
C GLY A 10 -3.48 -1.92 -2.23
N ASP A 11 -2.65 -2.93 -2.04
CA ASP A 11 -1.74 -3.02 -0.91
C ASP A 11 -0.27 -3.20 -1.30
N THR A 12 0.05 -3.10 -2.58
CA THR A 12 1.44 -3.17 -3.05
C THR A 12 1.68 -2.10 -4.12
N ILE A 13 2.60 -1.20 -3.82
CA ILE A 13 3.02 -0.13 -4.74
C ILE A 13 4.52 -0.27 -5.02
N GLU A 14 4.96 0.27 -6.16
CA GLU A 14 6.38 0.38 -6.45
C GLU A 14 6.81 1.83 -6.31
N VAL A 15 7.82 2.04 -5.48
CA VAL A 15 8.41 3.35 -5.23
C VAL A 15 9.81 3.34 -5.81
N ASN A 16 10.06 4.19 -6.80
CA ASN A 16 11.32 4.18 -7.57
C ASN A 16 11.65 2.79 -8.10
N GLY A 17 10.63 2.05 -8.55
CA GLY A 17 10.80 0.70 -9.08
C GLY A 17 10.93 -0.41 -8.04
N VAL A 18 10.89 -0.09 -6.75
CA VAL A 18 11.01 -1.07 -5.67
C VAL A 18 9.64 -1.38 -5.11
N ALA A 19 9.25 -2.65 -5.11
CA ALA A 19 7.94 -3.08 -4.62
C ALA A 19 7.89 -3.01 -3.10
N VAL A 20 6.86 -2.33 -2.58
CA VAL A 20 6.59 -2.20 -1.14
C VAL A 20 5.18 -2.71 -0.86
N ARG A 21 5.09 -3.75 -0.04
CA ARG A 21 3.83 -4.25 0.51
C ARG A 21 3.48 -3.42 1.74
N LEU A 22 2.32 -2.80 1.74
CA LEU A 22 1.91 -1.99 2.87
C LEU A 22 1.67 -2.88 4.08
N SER A 23 2.36 -2.61 5.18
CA SER A 23 2.20 -3.34 6.42
C SER A 23 0.79 -3.07 6.98
N ALA A 24 0.19 -4.09 7.58
CA ALA A 24 -1.13 -4.00 8.20
C ALA A 24 -2.30 -3.76 7.24
N LEU A 25 -2.07 -3.61 5.95
CA LEU A 25 -3.13 -3.39 4.98
C LEU A 25 -3.51 -4.69 4.29
N ASP A 26 -4.80 -5.01 4.32
CA ASP A 26 -5.36 -6.19 3.66
C ASP A 26 -6.42 -5.74 2.66
N CYS A 27 -6.10 -5.83 1.39
CA CYS A 27 -7.00 -5.44 0.32
C CYS A 27 -7.54 -6.67 -0.40
N PRO A 28 -8.77 -6.62 -0.92
CA PRO A 28 -9.30 -7.69 -1.76
C PRO A 28 -8.38 -7.93 -2.96
N GLU A 29 -8.31 -9.18 -3.40
CA GLU A 29 -7.45 -9.59 -4.49
C GLU A 29 -7.93 -9.03 -5.83
N ASN A 30 -6.96 -8.75 -6.72
CA ASN A 30 -7.27 -8.43 -8.12
C ASN A 30 -8.03 -9.59 -8.76
N GLY A 31 -8.93 -9.25 -9.68
CA GLY A 31 -9.82 -10.23 -10.29
C GLY A 31 -11.18 -10.29 -9.62
N THR A 32 -11.32 -9.75 -8.42
CA THR A 32 -12.62 -9.51 -7.79
C THR A 32 -13.04 -8.07 -8.04
N ARG A 33 -14.34 -7.81 -7.88
CA ARG A 33 -14.90 -6.46 -8.07
C ARG A 33 -14.28 -5.47 -7.08
N GLN A 34 -14.21 -5.84 -5.81
CA GLN A 34 -13.64 -4.99 -4.76
C GLN A 34 -12.13 -4.82 -4.93
N GLY A 35 -11.42 -5.88 -5.33
CA GLY A 35 -9.99 -5.81 -5.59
C GLY A 35 -9.64 -4.91 -6.76
N ASN A 36 -10.41 -5.00 -7.84
CA ASN A 36 -10.22 -4.14 -9.00
C ASN A 36 -10.50 -2.67 -8.66
N LYS A 37 -11.50 -2.42 -7.82
CA LYS A 37 -11.79 -1.08 -7.32
C LYS A 37 -10.65 -0.54 -6.47
N ALA A 38 -10.12 -1.35 -5.55
CA ALA A 38 -9.00 -0.95 -4.70
C ALA A 38 -7.77 -0.60 -5.54
N THR A 39 -7.45 -1.44 -6.51
CA THR A 39 -6.33 -1.18 -7.42
C THR A 39 -6.53 0.12 -8.19
N ARG A 40 -7.72 0.37 -8.70
CA ARG A 40 -8.03 1.60 -9.44
C ARG A 40 -7.88 2.84 -8.55
N ILE A 41 -8.32 2.76 -7.29
CA ILE A 41 -8.15 3.86 -6.34
C ILE A 41 -6.67 4.09 -6.05
N ALA A 42 -5.91 3.03 -5.82
CA ALA A 42 -4.47 3.14 -5.57
C ALA A 42 -3.71 3.72 -6.77
N LYS A 43 -4.13 3.42 -7.98
CA LYS A 43 -3.49 3.93 -9.20
C LYS A 43 -3.55 5.44 -9.33
N GLN A 44 -4.45 6.12 -8.64
CA GLN A 44 -4.49 7.58 -8.61
C GLN A 44 -3.21 8.18 -8.03
N PHE A 45 -2.48 7.42 -7.24
CA PHE A 45 -1.25 7.89 -6.61
C PHE A 45 -0.01 7.69 -7.46
N LYS A 46 -0.13 7.07 -8.64
CA LYS A 46 1.01 6.93 -9.54
C LYS A 46 1.54 8.32 -9.91
N GLY A 47 2.84 8.51 -9.77
CA GLY A 47 3.49 9.81 -9.99
C GLY A 47 3.58 10.67 -8.73
N SER A 48 2.89 10.31 -7.66
CA SER A 48 2.97 11.07 -6.40
C SER A 48 4.23 10.73 -5.63
N LEU A 49 4.68 11.68 -4.81
CA LEU A 49 5.81 11.45 -3.91
C LEU A 49 5.38 10.50 -2.80
N ALA A 50 6.22 9.54 -2.49
CA ALA A 50 6.00 8.55 -1.44
C ALA A 50 7.14 8.60 -0.44
N ARG A 51 6.77 8.46 0.82
CA ARG A 51 7.71 8.32 1.94
C ARG A 51 7.33 7.06 2.69
N CYS A 52 8.21 6.05 2.65
CA CYS A 52 7.95 4.77 3.26
C CYS A 52 8.93 4.53 4.41
N GLU A 53 8.41 4.00 5.51
CA GLU A 53 9.20 3.52 6.63
C GLU A 53 9.16 2.01 6.61
N LEU A 54 10.32 1.39 6.36
CA LEU A 54 10.41 -0.05 6.20
C LEU A 54 10.51 -0.73 7.55
N THR A 55 9.77 -1.84 7.72
CA THR A 55 9.76 -2.60 8.97
C THR A 55 10.95 -3.57 9.10
N GLY A 56 11.67 -3.79 8.00
CA GLY A 56 12.72 -4.81 7.94
C GLY A 56 12.23 -6.18 7.50
N ALA A 57 10.92 -6.38 7.47
CA ALA A 57 10.35 -7.63 6.96
C ALA A 57 10.36 -7.63 5.43
N LYS A 58 10.35 -8.83 4.86
CA LYS A 58 10.23 -9.04 3.42
C LYS A 58 9.20 -10.13 3.18
N THR A 59 8.49 -10.03 2.06
CA THR A 59 7.59 -11.07 1.61
C THR A 59 7.84 -11.30 0.12
N TYR A 60 8.31 -12.49 -0.24
CA TYR A 60 8.82 -12.81 -1.56
C TYR A 60 9.93 -11.82 -1.94
N ASN A 61 9.76 -11.05 -3.02
CA ASN A 61 10.72 -10.04 -3.46
C ASN A 61 10.23 -8.61 -3.19
N ARG A 62 9.35 -8.45 -2.20
CA ARG A 62 8.82 -7.14 -1.80
C ARG A 62 9.34 -6.74 -0.44
N LEU A 63 9.58 -5.46 -0.24
CA LEU A 63 9.81 -4.90 1.07
C LEU A 63 8.46 -4.68 1.76
N VAL A 64 8.46 -4.61 3.08
CA VAL A 64 7.24 -4.34 3.87
C VAL A 64 7.42 -3.03 4.60
N GLY A 65 6.42 -2.15 4.53
CA GLY A 65 6.52 -0.86 5.18
C GLY A 65 5.20 -0.12 5.30
N TYR A 66 5.28 1.01 5.95
CA TYR A 66 4.19 1.98 6.04
C TYR A 66 4.53 3.16 5.15
N CYS A 67 3.61 3.58 4.31
CA CYS A 67 3.89 4.65 3.35
C CYS A 67 2.91 5.80 3.48
N SER A 68 3.45 7.00 3.37
CA SER A 68 2.70 8.22 3.14
C SER A 68 2.88 8.58 1.66
N VAL A 69 1.79 8.83 0.96
CA VAL A 69 1.80 9.11 -0.47
C VAL A 69 0.97 10.36 -0.72
N GLY A 70 1.56 11.34 -1.41
CA GLY A 70 0.90 12.61 -1.65
C GLY A 70 0.50 13.35 -0.38
N GLY A 71 1.23 13.13 0.73
CA GLY A 71 0.93 13.75 2.02
C GLY A 71 -0.09 13.03 2.87
N SER A 72 -0.61 11.88 2.43
CA SER A 72 -1.61 11.10 3.17
C SER A 72 -1.07 9.72 3.51
N ASP A 73 -1.45 9.20 4.68
CA ASP A 73 -1.16 7.81 5.02
C ASP A 73 -1.89 6.91 4.02
N PHE A 74 -1.13 6.16 3.24
CA PHE A 74 -1.69 5.38 2.14
C PHE A 74 -2.61 4.26 2.65
N GLY A 75 -2.20 3.56 3.72
CA GLY A 75 -3.01 2.49 4.30
C GLY A 75 -4.36 3.02 4.79
N LEU A 76 -4.34 4.11 5.53
CA LEU A 76 -5.58 4.73 6.04
C LEU A 76 -6.47 5.18 4.89
N TYR A 77 -5.88 5.82 3.87
CA TYR A 77 -6.63 6.24 2.69
C TYR A 77 -7.36 5.07 2.03
N MET A 78 -6.65 3.95 1.86
CA MET A 78 -7.23 2.77 1.23
C MET A 78 -8.34 2.15 2.09
N MET A 79 -8.18 2.14 3.41
CA MET A 79 -9.22 1.66 4.31
C MET A 79 -10.48 2.53 4.26
N GLN A 80 -10.33 3.84 4.10
CA GLN A 80 -11.45 4.78 4.06
C GLN A 80 -12.16 4.82 2.72
N ASN A 81 -11.47 4.52 1.63
CA ASN A 81 -11.99 4.74 0.27
C ASN A 81 -12.23 3.45 -0.53
N SER A 82 -11.92 2.31 0.05
CA SER A 82 -12.11 1.01 -0.60
C SER A 82 -12.50 -0.05 0.42
N SER A 83 -12.57 -1.31 -0.02
CA SER A 83 -12.84 -2.44 0.88
C SER A 83 -11.58 -2.99 1.55
N CYS A 84 -10.48 -2.26 1.50
CA CYS A 84 -9.28 -2.63 2.23
C CYS A 84 -9.50 -2.49 3.74
N LYS A 85 -8.90 -3.39 4.51
CA LYS A 85 -9.09 -3.46 5.96
C LYS A 85 -7.75 -3.46 6.66
N VAL A 86 -7.74 -3.07 7.93
CA VAL A 86 -6.56 -3.26 8.76
C VAL A 86 -6.38 -4.75 9.05
N TRP A 87 -5.12 -5.19 9.01
CA TRP A 87 -4.73 -6.54 9.43
C TRP A 87 -3.91 -6.42 10.71
N PRO A 88 -4.55 -6.48 11.90
CA PRO A 88 -3.89 -6.14 13.16
C PRO A 88 -2.64 -6.97 13.45
N LYS A 89 -2.65 -8.24 13.04
CA LYS A 89 -1.49 -9.14 13.20
C LYS A 89 -0.22 -8.58 12.57
N TYR A 90 -0.36 -7.84 11.48
CA TYR A 90 0.77 -7.27 10.74
C TYR A 90 0.91 -5.77 10.93
N ASP A 91 0.13 -5.18 11.85
CA ASP A 91 0.32 -3.79 12.27
C ASP A 91 1.37 -3.75 13.38
N VAL A 92 2.61 -4.05 12.98
CA VAL A 92 3.71 -4.29 13.92
C VAL A 92 4.09 -3.04 14.72
N TRP A 93 3.72 -1.86 14.23
CA TRP A 93 3.97 -0.60 14.91
C TRP A 93 2.70 0.03 15.50
N ASN A 94 1.60 -0.72 15.52
CA ASN A 94 0.31 -0.28 16.09
C ASN A 94 -0.14 1.09 15.57
N ARG A 95 -0.10 1.28 14.26
CA ARG A 95 -0.47 2.56 13.64
C ARG A 95 -1.96 2.67 13.30
N TYR A 96 -2.68 1.56 13.32
CA TYR A 96 -4.10 1.54 12.92
C TYR A 96 -5.03 0.96 13.97
#